data_66ae4bf7947bcc331e1c5fc784342373
#
_entry.id   66ae4bf7947bcc331e1c5fc784342373
#
_cell.length_a   1.000
_cell.length_b   1.000
_cell.length_c   1.000
_cell.angle_alpha   90.00
_cell.angle_beta   90.00
_cell.angle_gamma   90.00
#
_symmetry.space_group_name_H-M   'P 1'
#
loop_
_entity.id
_entity.type
_entity.pdbx_description
1 polymer ?
#
loop_
_entity_poly.entity_id
_entity_poly.type
_entity_poly.pdbx_seq_one_letter_code
_entity_poly.pdbx_strand_id
1 'polypeptide(L)'
;MKKLLFYNRNQFFNFKQQQLSMGAKLLSISRFLSSERIGELDNETDYYVDLSALVGFIKSNDTQMLNFEQLFYSFNDNISFICDSIYENDIKYLFRYVFDDFANIDVEAEEAVLDQVDKTVVEPKDVRKITDLNETELEAFYNSFDSRLYGHERFKKEFKEIVDSFRVFNKIGEHKILSLFLMGDSGVGKTEVARSIHKALGSKSKLAKVNFGNYSSHDALNSLIGSPLGYIGSDGGELVKRMSETDVGLILIDEFEKADNAVFNYFLDVLENGKIVNSQAEEYDVNGYIIVFTSNISKDDFKRKISPELRSRFDYKGMFNLLTEEDKLKFVHYRVNQIIDKYKEYVSYNVPERIHDEVVGAIDVKEYKNMRDLNKKIKDTFVEKIKKY
;
A
#
# COMPACT_ATOMS: atom_id res chain seq x y z
N MET A 1 24.57 11.05 38.29
CA MET A 1 24.21 11.94 37.14
C MET A 1 23.97 11.06 35.95
N LYS A 2 22.81 11.19 35.30
CA LYS A 2 22.45 10.32 34.19
C LYS A 2 22.83 10.98 32.86
N LYS A 3 23.43 10.20 31.95
CA LYS A 3 23.84 10.63 30.62
C LYS A 3 22.80 10.24 29.59
N LEU A 4 22.53 11.15 28.65
CA LEU A 4 21.69 10.91 27.49
C LEU A 4 22.51 11.04 26.21
N LEU A 5 22.47 10.02 25.38
CA LEU A 5 23.16 9.96 24.09
C LEU A 5 22.18 10.21 22.95
N PHE A 6 22.53 11.10 22.03
CA PHE A 6 21.76 11.34 20.82
C PHE A 6 22.33 10.55 19.65
N TYR A 7 21.47 9.82 18.95
CA TYR A 7 21.82 9.14 17.72
C TYR A 7 21.19 9.83 16.51
N ASN A 8 21.89 9.82 15.40
CA ASN A 8 21.27 10.18 14.13
C ASN A 8 20.43 9.01 13.62
N ARG A 9 19.20 9.28 13.17
CA ARG A 9 18.26 8.27 12.65
C ARG A 9 18.90 7.36 11.60
N ASN A 10 19.69 7.92 10.69
CA ASN A 10 20.39 7.16 9.64
C ASN A 10 21.45 6.20 10.17
N GLN A 11 21.99 6.44 11.38
CA GLN A 11 23.04 5.63 12.01
C GLN A 11 22.49 4.65 13.06
N PHE A 12 21.20 4.72 13.37
CA PHE A 12 20.58 3.92 14.44
C PHE A 12 20.77 2.42 14.26
N PHE A 13 20.60 1.90 13.04
CA PHE A 13 20.73 0.46 12.80
C PHE A 13 22.17 -0.02 12.93
N ASN A 14 23.14 0.76 12.49
CA ASN A 14 24.56 0.45 12.64
C ASN A 14 24.94 0.46 14.13
N PHE A 15 24.53 1.49 14.85
CA PHE A 15 24.68 1.57 16.29
C PHE A 15 24.05 0.37 17.01
N LYS A 16 22.81 0.04 16.67
CA LYS A 16 22.10 -1.11 17.24
C LYS A 16 22.84 -2.42 16.99
N GLN A 17 23.29 -2.68 15.76
CA GLN A 17 24.04 -3.91 15.45
C GLN A 17 25.38 -3.95 16.20
N GLN A 18 26.09 -2.85 16.27
CA GLN A 18 27.35 -2.74 17.01
C GLN A 18 27.13 -3.06 18.50
N GLN A 19 26.13 -2.45 19.15
CA GLN A 19 25.85 -2.70 20.55
C GLN A 19 25.39 -4.15 20.82
N LEU A 20 24.56 -4.73 19.94
CA LEU A 20 24.15 -6.13 20.02
C LEU A 20 25.34 -7.08 19.87
N SER A 21 26.32 -6.79 18.99
CA SER A 21 27.54 -7.60 18.84
C SER A 21 28.46 -7.54 20.07
N MET A 22 28.36 -6.49 20.86
CA MET A 22 29.05 -6.31 22.14
C MET A 22 28.30 -6.94 23.33
N GLY A 23 27.14 -7.56 23.08
CA GLY A 23 26.32 -8.21 24.11
C GLY A 23 25.35 -7.27 24.82
N ALA A 24 25.27 -5.99 24.46
CA ALA A 24 24.31 -5.05 25.01
C ALA A 24 22.90 -5.30 24.47
N LYS A 25 21.88 -4.82 25.18
CA LYS A 25 20.48 -4.90 24.77
C LYS A 25 19.89 -3.51 24.58
N LEU A 26 19.19 -3.29 23.44
CA LEU A 26 18.45 -2.06 23.17
C LEU A 26 16.96 -2.28 23.45
N LEU A 27 16.36 -1.40 24.24
CA LEU A 27 14.97 -1.46 24.68
C LEU A 27 14.30 -0.10 24.47
N SER A 28 13.01 -0.10 24.17
CA SER A 28 12.22 1.14 24.16
C SER A 28 11.73 1.47 25.58
N ILE A 29 11.68 2.76 25.92
CA ILE A 29 11.10 3.25 27.18
C ILE A 29 9.65 2.79 27.38
N SER A 30 8.91 2.57 26.32
CA SER A 30 7.53 2.08 26.38
C SER A 30 7.38 0.74 27.12
N ARG A 31 8.45 -0.07 27.19
CA ARG A 31 8.46 -1.32 27.95
C ARG A 31 8.33 -1.09 29.46
N PHE A 32 8.72 0.06 29.96
CA PHE A 32 8.84 0.41 31.38
C PHE A 32 7.74 1.35 31.89
N LEU A 33 6.66 1.52 31.15
CA LEU A 33 5.51 2.34 31.57
C LEU A 33 4.84 1.82 32.86
N SER A 34 5.13 0.58 33.28
CA SER A 34 4.86 0.06 34.62
C SER A 34 6.20 -0.21 35.33
N SER A 35 6.39 0.34 36.52
CA SER A 35 7.63 0.23 37.32
C SER A 35 8.04 -1.21 37.69
N GLU A 36 7.12 -2.17 37.65
CA GLU A 36 7.35 -3.57 37.92
C GLU A 36 8.35 -4.23 36.95
N ARG A 37 8.47 -3.74 35.71
CA ARG A 37 9.37 -4.34 34.71
C ARG A 37 10.82 -3.87 34.79
N ILE A 38 11.12 -2.84 35.54
CA ILE A 38 12.51 -2.40 35.75
C ILE A 38 13.29 -3.44 36.56
N GLY A 39 12.64 -4.11 37.52
CA GLY A 39 13.23 -5.20 38.31
C GLY A 39 13.56 -6.47 37.53
N GLU A 40 13.13 -6.59 36.28
CA GLU A 40 13.48 -7.71 35.38
C GLU A 40 14.85 -7.55 34.71
N LEU A 41 15.48 -6.35 34.82
CA LEU A 41 16.79 -6.08 34.21
C LEU A 41 17.89 -6.62 35.14
N ASP A 42 18.80 -7.44 34.60
CA ASP A 42 19.98 -7.89 35.30
C ASP A 42 21.04 -6.79 35.41
N ASN A 43 21.99 -6.92 36.33
CA ASN A 43 23.06 -5.95 36.57
C ASN A 43 24.34 -6.24 35.75
N GLU A 44 24.36 -7.34 35.00
CA GLU A 44 25.53 -7.79 34.25
C GLU A 44 25.48 -7.39 32.77
N THR A 45 24.28 -7.13 32.27
CA THR A 45 24.06 -6.74 30.85
C THR A 45 23.98 -5.22 30.76
N ASP A 46 24.67 -4.64 29.78
CA ASP A 46 24.52 -3.23 29.41
C ASP A 46 23.21 -3.03 28.62
N TYR A 47 22.42 -2.06 29.06
CA TYR A 47 21.15 -1.73 28.40
C TYR A 47 21.18 -0.32 27.84
N TYR A 48 20.69 -0.17 26.62
CA TYR A 48 20.36 1.11 26.01
C TYR A 48 18.83 1.27 25.95
N VAL A 49 18.31 2.30 26.61
CA VAL A 49 16.86 2.58 26.65
C VAL A 49 16.56 3.80 25.78
N ASP A 50 15.82 3.57 24.70
CA ASP A 50 15.44 4.63 23.74
C ASP A 50 14.23 5.40 24.24
N LEU A 51 14.41 6.72 24.41
CA LEU A 51 13.41 7.67 24.90
C LEU A 51 12.60 8.34 23.80
N SER A 52 12.88 8.11 22.52
CA SER A 52 12.25 8.83 21.40
C SER A 52 10.71 8.71 21.43
N ALA A 53 10.18 7.54 21.80
CA ALA A 53 8.73 7.32 21.90
C ALA A 53 8.09 8.15 23.04
N LEU A 54 8.84 8.50 24.10
CA LEU A 54 8.33 9.24 25.23
C LEU A 54 8.06 10.71 24.90
N VAL A 55 8.88 11.31 24.03
CA VAL A 55 8.74 12.71 23.65
C VAL A 55 7.38 12.99 22.98
N GLY A 56 6.97 12.12 22.06
CA GLY A 56 5.66 12.21 21.41
C GLY A 56 4.51 12.06 22.40
N PHE A 57 4.65 11.15 23.36
CA PHE A 57 3.62 10.91 24.37
C PHE A 57 3.45 12.11 25.35
N ILE A 58 4.53 12.72 25.82
CA ILE A 58 4.49 13.86 26.75
C ILE A 58 3.91 15.09 26.05
N LYS A 59 4.27 15.35 24.80
CA LYS A 59 3.72 16.49 24.03
C LYS A 59 2.19 16.42 23.87
N SER A 60 1.61 15.22 23.90
CA SER A 60 0.16 15.02 23.82
C SER A 60 -0.56 14.99 25.18
N ASN A 61 0.17 14.89 26.32
CA ASN A 61 -0.39 14.68 27.66
C ASN A 61 0.43 15.38 28.75
N ASP A 62 0.24 16.68 28.94
CA ASP A 62 0.98 17.54 29.90
C ASP A 62 0.93 17.11 31.39
N THR A 63 -0.06 16.34 31.78
CA THR A 63 -0.32 16.01 33.21
C THR A 63 0.49 14.83 33.77
N GLN A 64 1.25 14.11 32.96
CA GLN A 64 1.98 12.91 33.39
C GLN A 64 3.50 13.09 33.60
N MET A 65 4.02 14.30 33.45
CA MET A 65 5.47 14.56 33.47
C MET A 65 6.14 14.21 34.80
N LEU A 66 5.49 14.42 35.93
CA LEU A 66 6.03 14.13 37.29
C LEU A 66 6.32 12.63 37.51
N ASN A 67 5.55 11.74 36.89
CA ASN A 67 5.72 10.31 37.05
C ASN A 67 6.94 9.77 36.28
N PHE A 68 7.34 10.44 35.19
CA PHE A 68 8.49 10.00 34.38
C PHE A 68 9.83 10.38 35.01
N GLU A 69 9.94 11.50 35.71
CA GLU A 69 11.18 11.85 36.44
C GLU A 69 11.49 10.80 37.51
N GLN A 70 10.48 10.35 38.28
CA GLN A 70 10.66 9.27 39.26
C GLN A 70 11.05 7.94 38.61
N LEU A 71 10.50 7.64 37.45
CA LEU A 71 10.83 6.44 36.69
C LEU A 71 12.33 6.39 36.34
N PHE A 72 12.92 7.50 35.90
CA PHE A 72 14.34 7.54 35.56
C PHE A 72 15.26 7.27 36.75
N TYR A 73 14.89 7.70 37.94
CA TYR A 73 15.68 7.42 39.14
C TYR A 73 15.60 5.95 39.60
N SER A 74 14.63 5.19 39.10
CA SER A 74 14.49 3.75 39.41
C SER A 74 15.39 2.86 38.56
N PHE A 75 16.03 3.37 37.50
CA PHE A 75 16.95 2.61 36.67
C PHE A 75 18.35 2.54 37.28
N ASN A 76 19.01 1.38 37.16
CA ASN A 76 20.38 1.13 37.64
C ASN A 76 21.44 1.86 36.76
N ASP A 77 22.69 1.88 37.28
CA ASP A 77 23.78 2.61 36.63
C ASP A 77 24.30 1.95 35.34
N ASN A 78 24.01 0.66 35.12
CA ASN A 78 24.35 -0.06 33.88
C ASN A 78 23.39 0.27 32.69
N ILE A 79 22.51 1.25 32.86
CA ILE A 79 21.55 1.65 31.85
C ILE A 79 21.94 2.99 31.24
N SER A 80 22.18 2.97 29.94
CA SER A 80 22.40 4.17 29.12
C SER A 80 21.10 4.59 28.43
N PHE A 81 20.80 5.89 28.44
CA PHE A 81 19.66 6.43 27.74
C PHE A 81 20.08 6.98 26.39
N ILE A 82 19.28 6.68 25.37
CA ILE A 82 19.48 7.17 24.01
C ILE A 82 18.22 7.84 23.48
N CYS A 83 18.37 8.78 22.52
CA CYS A 83 17.24 9.43 21.88
C CYS A 83 17.61 9.83 20.45
N ASP A 84 16.63 9.83 19.55
CA ASP A 84 16.79 10.39 18.20
C ASP A 84 17.12 11.88 18.29
N SER A 85 18.17 12.33 17.60
CA SER A 85 18.63 13.72 17.58
C SER A 85 17.58 14.73 17.11
N ILE A 86 16.56 14.29 16.39
CA ILE A 86 15.43 15.14 16.00
C ILE A 86 14.66 15.69 17.23
N TYR A 87 14.73 14.98 18.36
CA TYR A 87 14.07 15.37 19.62
C TYR A 87 15.01 16.06 20.63
N GLU A 88 16.22 16.38 20.23
CA GLU A 88 17.27 16.90 21.12
C GLU A 88 16.80 18.11 21.94
N ASN A 89 16.23 19.13 21.29
CA ASN A 89 15.78 20.33 21.95
C ASN A 89 14.61 20.07 22.93
N ASP A 90 13.69 19.20 22.50
CA ASP A 90 12.51 18.86 23.31
C ASP A 90 12.92 18.10 24.57
N ILE A 91 13.75 17.07 24.42
CA ILE A 91 14.10 16.21 25.56
C ILE A 91 15.04 16.91 26.54
N LYS A 92 15.96 17.78 26.07
CA LYS A 92 16.78 18.64 26.91
C LYS A 92 15.92 19.59 27.76
N TYR A 93 14.83 20.12 27.22
CA TYR A 93 13.92 20.98 27.94
C TYR A 93 13.03 20.18 28.92
N LEU A 94 12.43 19.08 28.46
CA LEU A 94 11.49 18.27 29.24
C LEU A 94 12.17 17.61 30.45
N PHE A 95 13.36 17.07 30.29
CA PHE A 95 14.08 16.32 31.32
C PHE A 95 15.35 17.03 31.82
N ARG A 96 15.36 18.35 31.83
CA ARG A 96 16.47 19.22 32.30
C ARG A 96 16.89 19.00 33.77
N TYR A 97 16.05 18.34 34.55
CA TYR A 97 16.33 17.99 35.96
C TYR A 97 16.74 16.52 36.14
N VAL A 98 16.71 15.73 35.08
CA VAL A 98 17.05 14.29 35.09
C VAL A 98 18.42 14.03 34.50
N PHE A 99 18.71 14.69 33.37
CA PHE A 99 19.94 14.51 32.61
C PHE A 99 20.81 15.76 32.69
N ASP A 100 22.09 15.55 33.08
CA ASP A 100 23.07 16.62 33.23
C ASP A 100 24.16 16.55 32.14
N ASP A 101 24.32 15.39 31.49
CA ASP A 101 25.31 15.18 30.45
C ASP A 101 24.62 14.70 29.16
N PHE A 102 24.96 15.39 28.06
CA PHE A 102 24.41 15.13 26.75
C PHE A 102 25.56 14.96 25.75
N ALA A 103 25.56 13.88 25.00
CA ALA A 103 26.55 13.63 23.95
C ALA A 103 25.90 13.04 22.70
N ASN A 104 26.55 13.23 21.57
CA ASN A 104 26.19 12.55 20.35
C ASN A 104 26.91 11.19 20.29
N ILE A 105 26.24 10.20 19.71
CA ILE A 105 26.85 8.91 19.40
C ILE A 105 27.62 9.10 18.09
N ASP A 106 28.95 9.17 18.20
CA ASP A 106 29.84 9.08 17.04
C ASP A 106 30.08 7.57 16.78
N VAL A 107 29.42 7.02 15.79
CA VAL A 107 29.82 5.73 15.25
C VAL A 107 31.04 6.02 14.39
N GLU A 108 32.24 5.64 14.85
CA GLU A 108 33.43 5.68 14.01
C GLU A 108 33.11 4.92 12.71
N ALA A 109 33.10 5.65 11.61
CA ALA A 109 33.03 5.06 10.31
C ALA A 109 34.34 4.29 10.09
N GLU A 110 34.31 2.96 10.14
CA GLU A 110 35.32 2.21 9.42
C GLU A 110 35.27 2.69 7.97
N GLU A 111 36.30 3.42 7.54
CA GLU A 111 36.57 3.74 6.15
C GLU A 111 36.91 2.45 5.40
N ALA A 112 35.92 1.65 5.18
CA ALA A 112 35.94 0.57 4.21
C ALA A 112 34.60 0.63 3.46
N VAL A 113 34.68 1.17 2.24
CA VAL A 113 33.59 1.17 1.26
C VAL A 113 32.43 2.12 1.62
N LEU A 114 32.73 3.42 1.75
CA LEU A 114 31.78 4.52 1.69
C LEU A 114 31.70 5.11 0.28
N ASP A 115 31.76 4.27 -0.73
CA ASP A 115 31.07 4.50 -1.99
C ASP A 115 29.85 3.59 -1.97
N GLN A 116 28.65 4.19 -2.01
CA GLN A 116 27.34 3.53 -2.03
C GLN A 116 26.84 3.00 -0.66
N VAL A 117 26.67 3.85 0.36
CA VAL A 117 25.48 3.75 1.17
C VAL A 117 24.42 4.57 0.46
N ASP A 118 24.03 3.99 -0.62
CA ASP A 118 22.72 4.02 -1.19
C ASP A 118 21.68 4.12 -0.04
N LYS A 119 20.87 5.19 -0.06
CA LYS A 119 19.51 5.10 0.44
C LYS A 119 19.09 3.68 0.13
N THR A 120 18.71 2.87 1.10
CA THR A 120 18.08 1.60 0.80
C THR A 120 16.75 1.90 0.10
N VAL A 121 16.88 2.32 -1.13
CA VAL A 121 15.99 1.96 -2.19
C VAL A 121 16.07 0.43 -2.12
N VAL A 122 15.09 -0.20 -1.49
CA VAL A 122 14.80 -1.61 -1.76
C VAL A 122 14.82 -1.64 -3.26
N GLU A 123 15.87 -2.27 -3.85
CA GLU A 123 15.92 -2.37 -5.31
C GLU A 123 14.57 -2.90 -5.70
N PRO A 124 13.74 -2.14 -6.43
CA PRO A 124 12.47 -2.64 -6.84
C PRO A 124 12.82 -3.88 -7.64
N LYS A 125 12.28 -5.06 -7.27
CA LYS A 125 12.13 -6.14 -8.22
C LYS A 125 11.82 -5.47 -9.54
N ASP A 126 12.46 -5.91 -10.61
CA ASP A 126 12.27 -5.36 -11.96
C ASP A 126 10.76 -5.31 -12.26
N VAL A 127 10.12 -4.21 -11.84
CA VAL A 127 8.68 -4.02 -11.89
C VAL A 127 8.35 -3.51 -13.28
N ARG A 128 7.73 -4.35 -14.08
CA ARG A 128 7.35 -3.99 -15.46
C ARG A 128 6.30 -2.88 -15.46
N LYS A 129 6.64 -1.72 -16.01
CA LYS A 129 5.76 -0.55 -16.11
C LYS A 129 5.23 -0.40 -17.54
N ILE A 130 4.12 0.31 -17.69
CA ILE A 130 3.58 0.61 -19.02
C ILE A 130 4.51 1.53 -19.85
N THR A 131 5.33 2.31 -19.17
CA THR A 131 6.35 3.18 -19.74
C THR A 131 7.52 2.43 -20.35
N ASP A 132 7.77 1.19 -19.92
CA ASP A 132 8.89 0.36 -20.38
C ASP A 132 8.57 -0.40 -21.68
N LEU A 133 7.29 -0.48 -22.04
CA LEU A 133 6.86 -1.22 -23.23
C LEU A 133 7.34 -0.52 -24.51
N ASN A 134 7.90 -1.31 -25.43
CA ASN A 134 8.11 -0.84 -26.80
C ASN A 134 6.77 -0.82 -27.56
N GLU A 135 6.76 -0.32 -28.80
CA GLU A 135 5.51 -0.14 -29.57
C GLU A 135 4.79 -1.47 -29.86
N THR A 136 5.53 -2.54 -30.16
CA THR A 136 4.95 -3.89 -30.38
C THR A 136 4.34 -4.46 -29.09
N GLU A 137 5.03 -4.29 -27.98
CA GLU A 137 4.53 -4.72 -26.66
C GLU A 137 3.32 -3.90 -26.21
N LEU A 138 3.29 -2.61 -26.53
CA LEU A 138 2.16 -1.74 -26.23
C LEU A 138 0.92 -2.15 -27.03
N GLU A 139 1.08 -2.47 -28.31
CA GLU A 139 -0.02 -2.98 -29.13
C GLU A 139 -0.55 -4.32 -28.60
N ALA A 140 0.35 -5.22 -28.22
CA ALA A 140 -0.02 -6.48 -27.56
C ALA A 140 -0.73 -6.25 -26.21
N PHE A 141 -0.30 -5.26 -25.44
CA PHE A 141 -0.97 -4.83 -24.21
C PHE A 141 -2.40 -4.35 -24.49
N TYR A 142 -2.61 -3.46 -25.47
CA TYR A 142 -3.94 -2.97 -25.82
C TYR A 142 -4.86 -4.10 -26.30
N ASN A 143 -4.38 -4.99 -27.13
CA ASN A 143 -5.15 -6.15 -27.61
C ASN A 143 -5.55 -7.07 -26.45
N SER A 144 -4.62 -7.35 -25.53
CA SER A 144 -4.88 -8.14 -24.33
C SER A 144 -5.86 -7.46 -23.38
N PHE A 145 -5.73 -6.15 -23.17
CA PHE A 145 -6.64 -5.35 -22.34
C PHE A 145 -8.06 -5.34 -22.92
N ASP A 146 -8.21 -5.06 -24.22
CA ASP A 146 -9.52 -5.02 -24.88
C ASP A 146 -10.25 -6.36 -24.83
N SER A 147 -9.52 -7.47 -24.98
CA SER A 147 -10.09 -8.82 -24.92
C SER A 147 -10.57 -9.25 -23.53
N ARG A 148 -10.08 -8.58 -22.46
CA ARG A 148 -10.39 -8.93 -21.06
C ARG A 148 -11.45 -8.05 -20.43
N LEU A 149 -11.59 -6.80 -20.90
CA LEU A 149 -12.57 -5.85 -20.39
C LEU A 149 -13.78 -5.82 -21.33
N TYR A 150 -14.93 -6.29 -20.86
CA TYR A 150 -16.17 -6.27 -21.66
C TYR A 150 -16.92 -4.97 -21.47
N GLY A 151 -17.44 -4.43 -22.60
CA GLY A 151 -18.09 -3.13 -22.64
C GLY A 151 -17.11 -1.97 -22.36
N HIS A 152 -17.70 -0.84 -21.96
CA HIS A 152 -16.94 0.37 -21.61
C HIS A 152 -16.08 0.92 -22.77
N GLU A 153 -16.55 0.82 -24.01
CA GLU A 153 -15.78 1.16 -25.23
C GLU A 153 -15.26 2.61 -25.23
N ARG A 154 -16.06 3.53 -24.68
CA ARG A 154 -15.62 4.91 -24.51
C ARG A 154 -14.39 4.99 -23.59
N PHE A 155 -14.41 4.29 -22.45
CA PHE A 155 -13.27 4.25 -21.53
C PHE A 155 -12.04 3.64 -22.20
N LYS A 156 -12.19 2.53 -22.92
CA LYS A 156 -11.07 1.88 -23.61
C LYS A 156 -10.38 2.80 -24.58
N LYS A 157 -11.16 3.58 -25.37
CA LYS A 157 -10.62 4.56 -26.31
C LYS A 157 -9.87 5.67 -25.57
N GLU A 158 -10.52 6.32 -24.59
CA GLU A 158 -9.93 7.41 -23.79
C GLU A 158 -8.68 6.92 -23.03
N PHE A 159 -8.68 5.67 -22.53
CA PHE A 159 -7.55 5.07 -21.83
C PHE A 159 -6.31 4.94 -22.74
N LYS A 160 -6.47 4.50 -23.98
CA LYS A 160 -5.34 4.41 -24.94
C LYS A 160 -4.73 5.79 -25.19
N GLU A 161 -5.55 6.80 -25.45
CA GLU A 161 -5.11 8.18 -25.70
C GLU A 161 -4.34 8.74 -24.48
N ILE A 162 -4.82 8.46 -23.26
CA ILE A 162 -4.18 8.92 -22.03
C ILE A 162 -2.86 8.17 -21.77
N VAL A 163 -2.80 6.86 -22.03
CA VAL A 163 -1.57 6.07 -21.90
C VAL A 163 -0.50 6.57 -22.88
N ASP A 164 -0.86 6.82 -24.13
CA ASP A 164 0.08 7.33 -25.14
C ASP A 164 0.65 8.69 -24.71
N SER A 165 -0.21 9.59 -24.24
CA SER A 165 0.19 10.88 -23.68
C SER A 165 1.08 10.72 -22.45
N PHE A 166 0.68 9.86 -21.50
CA PHE A 166 1.42 9.59 -20.29
C PHE A 166 2.84 9.09 -20.59
N ARG A 167 3.01 8.14 -21.50
CA ARG A 167 4.33 7.60 -21.87
C ARG A 167 5.28 8.67 -22.42
N VAL A 168 4.74 9.62 -23.20
CA VAL A 168 5.54 10.74 -23.74
C VAL A 168 5.97 11.67 -22.61
N PHE A 169 5.01 12.14 -21.79
CA PHE A 169 5.30 13.12 -20.73
C PHE A 169 6.08 12.52 -19.56
N ASN A 170 5.93 11.22 -19.30
CA ASN A 170 6.76 10.52 -18.31
C ASN A 170 8.24 10.49 -18.72
N LYS A 171 8.55 10.23 -20.00
CA LYS A 171 9.93 10.21 -20.51
C LYS A 171 10.66 11.55 -20.37
N ILE A 172 9.93 12.66 -20.41
CA ILE A 172 10.50 14.00 -20.24
C ILE A 172 10.40 14.50 -18.79
N GLY A 173 9.91 13.65 -17.85
CA GLY A 173 9.85 13.97 -16.42
C GLY A 173 8.67 14.84 -15.98
N GLU A 174 7.74 15.17 -16.88
CA GLU A 174 6.60 16.05 -16.61
C GLU A 174 5.39 15.32 -15.98
N HIS A 175 5.31 13.98 -16.12
CA HIS A 175 4.17 13.19 -15.66
C HIS A 175 4.66 11.89 -14.99
N LYS A 176 4.54 11.82 -13.68
CA LYS A 176 5.14 10.72 -12.90
C LYS A 176 4.24 9.49 -12.77
N ILE A 177 2.95 9.68 -12.56
CA ILE A 177 1.97 8.61 -12.28
C ILE A 177 0.74 8.79 -13.16
N LEU A 178 0.29 7.70 -13.79
CA LEU A 178 -1.02 7.68 -14.46
C LEU A 178 -2.12 7.34 -13.47
N SER A 179 -3.02 8.28 -13.20
CA SER A 179 -4.06 8.19 -12.18
C SER A 179 -5.47 8.08 -12.76
N LEU A 180 -6.16 6.98 -12.48
CA LEU A 180 -7.51 6.71 -12.99
C LEU A 180 -8.51 6.67 -11.82
N PHE A 181 -9.52 7.56 -11.84
CA PHE A 181 -10.60 7.55 -10.85
C PHE A 181 -11.91 7.04 -11.47
N LEU A 182 -12.34 5.84 -11.06
CA LEU A 182 -13.47 5.11 -11.62
C LEU A 182 -14.65 5.13 -10.64
N MET A 183 -15.74 5.80 -11.04
CA MET A 183 -16.98 5.93 -10.26
C MET A 183 -18.08 5.03 -10.79
N GLY A 184 -19.09 4.76 -9.99
CA GLY A 184 -20.30 4.05 -10.40
C GLY A 184 -20.72 2.99 -9.39
N ASP A 185 -21.86 2.34 -9.63
CA ASP A 185 -22.44 1.36 -8.75
C ASP A 185 -21.55 0.11 -8.55
N SER A 186 -21.84 -0.64 -7.50
CA SER A 186 -21.15 -1.91 -7.24
C SER A 186 -21.42 -2.93 -8.35
N GLY A 187 -20.36 -3.61 -8.82
CA GLY A 187 -20.48 -4.69 -9.81
C GLY A 187 -20.54 -4.25 -11.27
N VAL A 188 -20.27 -2.98 -11.58
CA VAL A 188 -20.23 -2.47 -12.98
C VAL A 188 -18.89 -2.69 -13.70
N GLY A 189 -17.87 -3.28 -13.06
CA GLY A 189 -16.60 -3.60 -13.71
C GLY A 189 -15.42 -2.70 -13.35
N LYS A 190 -15.53 -1.73 -12.44
CA LYS A 190 -14.44 -0.81 -12.05
C LYS A 190 -13.15 -1.55 -11.64
N THR A 191 -13.26 -2.48 -10.72
CA THR A 191 -12.11 -3.28 -10.25
C THR A 191 -11.56 -4.20 -11.35
N GLU A 192 -12.38 -4.58 -12.34
CA GLU A 192 -11.97 -5.41 -13.48
C GLU A 192 -11.03 -4.65 -14.43
N VAL A 193 -11.12 -3.32 -14.50
CA VAL A 193 -10.16 -2.48 -15.22
C VAL A 193 -8.73 -2.73 -14.70
N ALA A 194 -8.53 -2.61 -13.40
CA ALA A 194 -7.21 -2.85 -12.81
C ALA A 194 -6.72 -4.29 -13.03
N ARG A 195 -7.62 -5.29 -12.92
CA ARG A 195 -7.26 -6.69 -13.21
C ARG A 195 -6.90 -6.91 -14.68
N SER A 196 -7.61 -6.25 -15.59
CA SER A 196 -7.33 -6.34 -17.04
C SER A 196 -5.98 -5.70 -17.36
N ILE A 197 -5.68 -4.53 -16.80
CA ILE A 197 -4.36 -3.87 -16.94
C ILE A 197 -3.26 -4.78 -16.36
N HIS A 198 -3.44 -5.31 -15.16
CA HIS A 198 -2.47 -6.20 -14.50
C HIS A 198 -2.12 -7.41 -15.36
N LYS A 199 -3.12 -8.07 -15.92
CA LYS A 199 -2.92 -9.22 -16.81
C LYS A 199 -2.36 -8.84 -18.18
N ALA A 200 -2.75 -7.68 -18.71
CA ALA A 200 -2.24 -7.18 -19.98
C ALA A 200 -0.76 -6.77 -19.89
N LEU A 201 -0.30 -6.30 -18.71
CA LEU A 201 1.13 -6.09 -18.43
C LEU A 201 1.93 -7.40 -18.32
N GLY A 202 1.26 -8.55 -18.37
CA GLY A 202 1.92 -9.88 -18.32
C GLY A 202 2.26 -10.36 -16.91
N SER A 203 1.65 -9.78 -15.88
CA SER A 203 1.90 -10.15 -14.48
C SER A 203 1.58 -11.61 -14.18
N LYS A 204 2.49 -12.26 -13.44
CA LYS A 204 2.32 -13.60 -12.86
C LYS A 204 2.08 -13.55 -11.34
N SER A 205 2.26 -12.39 -10.74
CA SER A 205 2.13 -12.14 -9.31
C SER A 205 0.73 -11.69 -8.90
N LYS A 206 0.57 -11.30 -7.63
CA LYS A 206 -0.67 -10.72 -7.13
C LYS A 206 -0.77 -9.24 -7.51
N LEU A 207 -2.00 -8.78 -7.77
CA LEU A 207 -2.29 -7.36 -7.92
C LEU A 207 -2.08 -6.63 -6.59
N ALA A 208 -1.28 -5.57 -6.58
CA ALA A 208 -1.16 -4.67 -5.44
C ALA A 208 -2.51 -3.96 -5.21
N LYS A 209 -3.28 -4.48 -4.26
CA LYS A 209 -4.63 -3.99 -3.95
C LYS A 209 -4.75 -3.62 -2.49
N VAL A 210 -5.21 -2.39 -2.24
CA VAL A 210 -5.65 -1.89 -0.94
C VAL A 210 -7.16 -1.64 -1.01
N ASN A 211 -7.92 -2.03 0.01
CA ASN A 211 -9.37 -1.84 0.05
C ASN A 211 -9.77 -1.09 1.32
N PHE A 212 -10.18 0.16 1.18
CA PHE A 212 -10.63 1.00 2.29
C PHE A 212 -11.95 0.56 2.94
N GLY A 213 -12.66 -0.39 2.34
CA GLY A 213 -13.80 -1.05 3.00
C GLY A 213 -13.43 -1.86 4.24
N ASN A 214 -12.17 -2.23 4.38
CA ASN A 214 -11.67 -3.07 5.49
C ASN A 214 -11.06 -2.26 6.64
N TYR A 215 -10.95 -0.93 6.50
CA TYR A 215 -10.32 -0.07 7.50
C TYR A 215 -11.35 0.60 8.40
N SER A 216 -11.04 0.73 9.70
CA SER A 216 -11.76 1.64 10.60
C SER A 216 -11.27 3.08 10.34
N SER A 217 -12.18 4.05 10.37
CA SER A 217 -11.92 5.43 9.94
C SER A 217 -10.80 6.17 10.70
N HIS A 218 -10.43 5.75 11.92
CA HIS A 218 -9.45 6.46 12.75
C HIS A 218 -7.99 6.04 12.52
N ASP A 219 -7.74 4.85 11.96
CA ASP A 219 -6.39 4.29 11.79
C ASP A 219 -6.06 3.91 10.34
N ALA A 220 -6.85 4.41 9.39
CA ALA A 220 -6.73 4.06 7.99
C ALA A 220 -5.34 4.41 7.43
N LEU A 221 -4.83 5.60 7.72
CA LEU A 221 -3.50 6.02 7.26
C LEU A 221 -2.39 5.17 7.90
N ASN A 222 -2.43 4.93 9.22
CA ASN A 222 -1.43 4.11 9.91
C ASN A 222 -1.43 2.65 9.39
N SER A 223 -2.60 2.11 9.10
CA SER A 223 -2.70 0.77 8.50
C SER A 223 -2.13 0.74 7.07
N LEU A 224 -2.30 1.83 6.33
CA LEU A 224 -1.83 1.94 4.95
C LEU A 224 -0.32 2.05 4.84
N ILE A 225 0.27 2.99 5.62
CA ILE A 225 1.70 3.35 5.54
C ILE A 225 2.55 2.76 6.67
N GLY A 226 1.93 2.03 7.59
CA GLY A 226 2.56 1.51 8.78
C GLY A 226 2.43 2.43 10.00
N SER A 227 2.64 1.88 11.18
CA SER A 227 2.70 2.66 12.41
C SER A 227 4.09 3.24 12.62
N PRO A 228 4.20 4.42 13.24
CA PRO A 228 5.51 5.00 13.59
C PRO A 228 6.36 4.02 14.40
N LEU A 229 7.68 4.14 14.29
CA LEU A 229 8.62 3.32 15.04
C LEU A 229 8.34 3.39 16.54
N GLY A 230 8.26 2.22 17.19
CA GLY A 230 7.98 2.12 18.63
C GLY A 230 6.59 1.62 18.99
N TYR A 231 5.67 1.49 18.02
CA TYR A 231 4.39 0.78 18.23
C TYR A 231 4.55 -0.71 17.98
N ILE A 232 3.84 -1.55 18.78
CA ILE A 232 3.78 -3.01 18.56
C ILE A 232 3.10 -3.25 17.20
N GLY A 233 3.83 -3.88 16.25
CA GLY A 233 3.34 -4.11 14.88
C GLY A 233 3.75 -3.03 13.88
N SER A 234 4.84 -2.28 14.14
CA SER A 234 5.42 -1.33 13.18
C SER A 234 6.07 -2.07 12.01
N ASP A 235 5.27 -2.56 11.09
CA ASP A 235 5.68 -2.99 9.76
C ASP A 235 5.48 -1.83 8.76
N GLY A 236 6.08 -1.94 7.57
CA GLY A 236 6.12 -0.87 6.56
C GLY A 236 4.76 -0.48 5.96
N GLY A 237 3.65 -0.99 6.53
CA GLY A 237 2.28 -0.72 6.08
C GLY A 237 1.78 -1.63 4.96
N GLU A 238 0.44 -1.70 4.82
CA GLU A 238 -0.17 -2.59 3.82
C GLU A 238 0.22 -2.21 2.39
N LEU A 239 0.33 -0.92 2.08
CA LEU A 239 0.62 -0.44 0.73
C LEU A 239 1.99 -0.93 0.25
N VAL A 240 3.04 -0.74 1.05
CA VAL A 240 4.40 -1.20 0.75
C VAL A 240 4.46 -2.72 0.63
N LYS A 241 3.82 -3.44 1.54
CA LYS A 241 3.71 -4.89 1.49
C LYS A 241 3.05 -5.38 0.20
N ARG A 242 1.94 -4.76 -0.23
CA ARG A 242 1.28 -5.12 -1.49
C ARG A 242 2.14 -4.80 -2.71
N MET A 243 2.88 -3.71 -2.67
CA MET A 243 3.81 -3.36 -3.75
C MET A 243 4.96 -4.35 -3.86
N SER A 244 5.49 -4.84 -2.75
CA SER A 244 6.58 -5.84 -2.78
C SER A 244 6.13 -7.21 -3.30
N GLU A 245 4.83 -7.52 -3.29
CA GLU A 245 4.25 -8.76 -3.79
C GLU A 245 3.93 -8.73 -5.31
N THR A 246 3.98 -7.56 -5.97
CA THR A 246 3.67 -7.42 -7.39
C THR A 246 4.92 -7.33 -8.26
N ASP A 247 4.80 -7.71 -9.54
CA ASP A 247 5.83 -7.65 -10.57
C ASP A 247 5.52 -6.61 -11.67
N VAL A 248 4.46 -5.80 -11.47
CA VAL A 248 4.06 -4.75 -12.42
C VAL A 248 3.76 -3.42 -11.72
N GLY A 249 4.00 -2.31 -12.40
CA GLY A 249 3.76 -0.95 -11.92
C GLY A 249 2.27 -0.57 -11.92
N LEU A 250 1.46 -1.30 -11.13
CA LEU A 250 0.03 -1.07 -11.01
C LEU A 250 -0.42 -1.23 -9.55
N ILE A 251 -1.12 -0.21 -9.04
CA ILE A 251 -1.74 -0.21 -7.73
C ILE A 251 -3.25 0.00 -7.88
N LEU A 252 -4.05 -0.80 -7.17
CA LEU A 252 -5.49 -0.64 -7.06
C LEU A 252 -5.88 -0.18 -5.67
N ILE A 253 -6.49 0.99 -5.60
CA ILE A 253 -7.10 1.57 -4.40
C ILE A 253 -8.61 1.42 -4.51
N ASP A 254 -9.17 0.44 -3.81
CA ASP A 254 -10.58 0.07 -3.92
C ASP A 254 -11.41 0.71 -2.79
N GLU A 255 -12.64 1.14 -3.10
CA GLU A 255 -13.56 1.82 -2.18
C GLU A 255 -12.97 3.10 -1.55
N PHE A 256 -12.28 3.89 -2.37
CA PHE A 256 -11.55 5.09 -1.93
C PHE A 256 -12.44 6.14 -1.23
N GLU A 257 -13.74 6.16 -1.52
CA GLU A 257 -14.71 7.02 -0.85
C GLU A 257 -14.87 6.77 0.66
N LYS A 258 -14.37 5.64 1.16
CA LYS A 258 -14.41 5.29 2.58
C LYS A 258 -13.18 5.77 3.35
N ALA A 259 -12.16 6.23 2.64
CA ALA A 259 -10.98 6.83 3.23
C ALA A 259 -11.31 8.17 3.91
N ASP A 260 -10.47 8.56 4.86
CA ASP A 260 -10.53 9.84 5.55
C ASP A 260 -9.68 10.92 4.86
N ASN A 261 -9.73 12.15 5.39
CA ASN A 261 -8.97 13.26 4.84
C ASN A 261 -7.45 13.08 4.92
N ALA A 262 -6.94 12.35 5.91
CA ALA A 262 -5.51 12.10 6.04
C ALA A 262 -5.01 11.23 4.88
N VAL A 263 -5.78 10.21 4.50
CA VAL A 263 -5.50 9.36 3.33
C VAL A 263 -5.65 10.15 2.03
N PHE A 264 -6.65 11.04 1.90
CA PHE A 264 -6.79 11.88 0.71
C PHE A 264 -5.57 12.79 0.51
N ASN A 265 -5.08 13.43 1.57
CA ASN A 265 -3.89 14.27 1.55
C ASN A 265 -2.61 13.44 1.24
N TYR A 266 -2.52 12.24 1.77
CA TYR A 266 -1.43 11.33 1.47
C TYR A 266 -1.36 10.99 -0.04
N PHE A 267 -2.50 10.63 -0.65
CA PHE A 267 -2.52 10.35 -2.09
C PHE A 267 -2.36 11.60 -2.96
N LEU A 268 -2.75 12.79 -2.46
CA LEU A 268 -2.42 14.04 -3.12
C LEU A 268 -0.90 14.18 -3.27
N ASP A 269 -0.16 13.99 -2.17
CA ASP A 269 1.30 14.03 -2.16
C ASP A 269 1.93 12.96 -3.05
N VAL A 270 1.44 11.72 -2.98
CA VAL A 270 1.90 10.60 -3.85
C VAL A 270 1.76 10.94 -5.33
N LEU A 271 0.58 11.45 -5.74
CA LEU A 271 0.32 11.79 -7.15
C LEU A 271 1.16 12.98 -7.63
N GLU A 272 1.52 13.90 -6.74
CA GLU A 272 2.35 15.07 -7.04
C GLU A 272 3.82 14.69 -7.15
N ASN A 273 4.33 13.93 -6.16
CA ASN A 273 5.75 13.66 -6.02
C ASN A 273 6.23 12.39 -6.72
N GLY A 274 5.32 11.47 -7.08
CA GLY A 274 5.68 10.20 -7.70
C GLY A 274 6.37 9.24 -6.74
N LYS A 275 6.18 9.43 -5.43
CA LYS A 275 6.79 8.63 -4.38
C LYS A 275 5.76 8.22 -3.33
N ILE A 276 5.89 7.01 -2.83
CA ILE A 276 5.18 6.51 -1.66
C ILE A 276 6.15 6.57 -0.48
N VAL A 277 5.74 7.24 0.59
CA VAL A 277 6.53 7.36 1.82
C VAL A 277 5.78 6.65 2.93
N ASN A 278 6.45 5.70 3.59
CA ASN A 278 5.86 5.00 4.73
C ASN A 278 6.09 5.75 6.06
N SER A 279 5.54 5.24 7.14
CA SER A 279 5.70 5.84 8.49
C SER A 279 7.14 5.82 9.02
N GLN A 280 8.02 5.03 8.41
CA GLN A 280 9.44 4.94 8.74
C GLN A 280 10.30 5.90 7.88
N ALA A 281 9.66 6.78 7.11
CA ALA A 281 10.27 7.71 6.16
C ALA A 281 11.06 7.00 5.03
N GLU A 282 10.76 5.74 4.75
CA GLU A 282 11.28 5.05 3.57
C GLU A 282 10.52 5.51 2.33
N GLU A 283 11.24 5.86 1.27
CA GLU A 283 10.69 6.34 0.01
C GLU A 283 10.71 5.23 -1.04
N TYR A 284 9.57 5.02 -1.70
CA TYR A 284 9.41 4.08 -2.80
C TYR A 284 9.04 4.84 -4.07
N ASP A 285 9.89 4.77 -5.09
CA ASP A 285 9.64 5.42 -6.36
C ASP A 285 8.53 4.68 -7.14
N VAL A 286 7.44 5.39 -7.42
CA VAL A 286 6.32 4.91 -8.23
C VAL A 286 6.20 5.67 -9.55
N ASN A 287 7.29 6.26 -10.01
CA ASN A 287 7.35 6.87 -11.34
C ASN A 287 7.09 5.81 -12.43
N GLY A 288 6.22 6.12 -13.37
CA GLY A 288 5.79 5.20 -14.42
C GLY A 288 4.67 4.23 -14.02
N TYR A 289 4.17 4.30 -12.78
CA TYR A 289 3.07 3.44 -12.30
C TYR A 289 1.71 3.96 -12.80
N ILE A 290 0.75 3.01 -12.84
CA ILE A 290 -0.68 3.31 -12.95
C ILE A 290 -1.31 3.13 -11.58
N ILE A 291 -2.05 4.11 -11.09
CA ILE A 291 -2.85 3.99 -9.87
C ILE A 291 -4.33 4.09 -10.24
N VAL A 292 -5.07 3.02 -9.97
CA VAL A 292 -6.50 2.94 -10.22
C VAL A 292 -7.25 3.11 -8.92
N PHE A 293 -8.02 4.18 -8.79
CA PHE A 293 -8.94 4.42 -7.69
C PHE A 293 -10.34 4.00 -8.10
N THR A 294 -11.02 3.20 -7.29
CA THR A 294 -12.42 2.84 -7.52
C THR A 294 -13.29 3.38 -6.40
N SER A 295 -14.51 3.78 -6.74
CA SER A 295 -15.44 4.37 -5.79
C SER A 295 -16.89 4.06 -6.16
N ASN A 296 -17.76 3.88 -5.15
CA ASN A 296 -19.19 3.63 -5.32
C ASN A 296 -20.03 4.91 -5.12
N ILE A 297 -19.48 6.06 -5.51
CA ILE A 297 -20.14 7.35 -5.37
C ILE A 297 -20.67 7.90 -6.70
N SER A 298 -21.64 8.80 -6.58
CA SER A 298 -22.13 9.61 -7.69
C SER A 298 -21.14 10.71 -8.08
N LYS A 299 -21.33 11.34 -9.25
CA LYS A 299 -20.53 12.52 -9.65
C LYS A 299 -20.67 13.69 -8.67
N ASP A 300 -21.82 13.87 -8.06
CA ASP A 300 -22.07 14.96 -7.12
C ASP A 300 -21.41 14.67 -5.76
N ASP A 301 -21.45 13.42 -5.30
CA ASP A 301 -20.74 13.00 -4.10
C ASP A 301 -19.22 13.10 -4.27
N PHE A 302 -18.71 12.78 -5.46
CA PHE A 302 -17.30 12.95 -5.79
C PHE A 302 -16.85 14.41 -5.62
N LYS A 303 -17.67 15.36 -6.10
CA LYS A 303 -17.37 16.79 -5.93
C LYS A 303 -17.42 17.24 -4.48
N ARG A 304 -18.27 16.62 -3.64
CA ARG A 304 -18.41 16.96 -2.23
C ARG A 304 -17.34 16.34 -1.34
N LYS A 305 -16.98 15.07 -1.60
CA LYS A 305 -16.06 14.29 -0.75
C LYS A 305 -14.60 14.53 -1.09
N ILE A 306 -14.26 14.61 -2.37
CA ILE A 306 -12.87 14.73 -2.81
C ILE A 306 -12.57 16.22 -3.05
N SER A 307 -11.49 16.71 -2.44
CA SER A 307 -11.08 18.13 -2.58
C SER A 307 -10.84 18.51 -4.05
N PRO A 308 -11.07 19.76 -4.44
CA PRO A 308 -10.76 20.23 -5.80
C PRO A 308 -9.32 19.97 -6.19
N GLU A 309 -8.39 20.08 -5.25
CA GLU A 309 -6.98 19.87 -5.44
C GLU A 309 -6.68 18.41 -5.82
N LEU A 310 -7.12 17.44 -5.01
CA LEU A 310 -6.95 16.02 -5.33
C LEU A 310 -7.68 15.63 -6.63
N ARG A 311 -8.87 16.20 -6.88
CA ARG A 311 -9.60 15.96 -8.13
C ARG A 311 -8.83 16.41 -9.37
N SER A 312 -8.03 17.49 -9.28
CA SER A 312 -7.22 17.98 -10.38
C SER A 312 -6.06 17.05 -10.75
N ARG A 313 -5.61 16.22 -9.79
CA ARG A 313 -4.52 15.28 -9.98
C ARG A 313 -4.91 13.97 -10.68
N PHE A 314 -6.22 13.70 -10.83
CA PHE A 314 -6.63 12.51 -11.57
C PHE A 314 -6.63 12.79 -13.08
N ASP A 315 -5.91 12.00 -13.85
CA ASP A 315 -5.83 12.09 -15.32
C ASP A 315 -7.14 11.67 -15.97
N TYR A 316 -7.76 10.65 -15.42
CA TYR A 316 -9.06 10.16 -15.86
C TYR A 316 -10.08 10.15 -14.72
N LYS A 317 -11.27 10.65 -15.00
CA LYS A 317 -12.43 10.65 -14.09
C LYS A 317 -13.65 10.15 -14.84
N GLY A 318 -13.99 8.86 -14.68
CA GLY A 318 -15.04 8.21 -15.45
C GLY A 318 -16.16 7.62 -14.60
N MET A 319 -17.41 7.77 -15.11
CA MET A 319 -18.57 7.07 -14.56
C MET A 319 -18.76 5.77 -15.32
N PHE A 320 -18.71 4.66 -14.61
CA PHE A 320 -19.00 3.33 -15.12
C PHE A 320 -20.46 2.99 -14.91
N ASN A 321 -21.13 2.71 -16.00
CA ASN A 321 -22.55 2.32 -16.01
C ASN A 321 -22.68 0.79 -16.12
N LEU A 322 -23.91 0.31 -15.94
CA LEU A 322 -24.27 -1.07 -16.22
C LEU A 322 -23.93 -1.45 -17.66
N LEU A 323 -23.45 -2.66 -17.87
CA LEU A 323 -23.20 -3.19 -19.20
C LEU A 323 -24.52 -3.35 -19.96
N THR A 324 -24.44 -3.16 -21.28
CA THR A 324 -25.55 -3.46 -22.19
C THR A 324 -25.88 -4.96 -22.17
N GLU A 325 -27.07 -5.34 -22.62
CA GLU A 325 -27.44 -6.76 -22.76
C GLU A 325 -26.47 -7.50 -23.70
N GLU A 326 -26.05 -6.84 -24.79
CA GLU A 326 -25.07 -7.40 -25.71
C GLU A 326 -23.71 -7.66 -25.03
N ASP A 327 -23.20 -6.70 -24.26
CA ASP A 327 -21.92 -6.86 -23.55
C ASP A 327 -22.01 -7.93 -22.46
N LYS A 328 -23.17 -8.01 -21.77
CA LYS A 328 -23.42 -9.09 -20.80
C LYS A 328 -23.42 -10.45 -21.48
N LEU A 329 -24.02 -10.57 -22.65
CA LEU A 329 -24.03 -11.83 -23.40
C LEU A 329 -22.63 -12.23 -23.86
N LYS A 330 -21.83 -11.28 -24.39
CA LYS A 330 -20.41 -11.51 -24.72
C LYS A 330 -19.63 -11.98 -23.49
N PHE A 331 -19.88 -11.38 -22.32
CA PHE A 331 -19.26 -11.80 -21.06
C PHE A 331 -19.68 -13.23 -20.67
N VAL A 332 -20.96 -13.60 -20.83
CA VAL A 332 -21.45 -14.97 -20.54
C VAL A 332 -20.69 -15.99 -21.37
N HIS A 333 -20.62 -15.79 -22.71
CA HIS A 333 -19.88 -16.68 -23.61
C HIS A 333 -18.41 -16.86 -23.17
N TYR A 334 -17.74 -15.75 -22.94
CA TYR A 334 -16.34 -15.76 -22.50
C TYR A 334 -16.17 -16.51 -21.18
N ARG A 335 -17.05 -16.21 -20.22
CA ARG A 335 -16.93 -16.78 -18.88
C ARG A 335 -17.21 -18.29 -18.85
N VAL A 336 -18.17 -18.73 -19.63
CA VAL A 336 -18.48 -20.16 -19.80
C VAL A 336 -17.26 -20.88 -20.40
N ASN A 337 -16.65 -20.33 -21.47
CA ASN A 337 -15.45 -20.92 -22.06
C ASN A 337 -14.31 -21.01 -21.04
N GLN A 338 -14.05 -19.96 -20.27
CA GLN A 338 -13.02 -19.99 -19.20
C GLN A 338 -13.31 -21.07 -18.14
N ILE A 339 -14.57 -21.29 -17.80
CA ILE A 339 -14.95 -22.32 -16.82
C ILE A 339 -14.71 -23.70 -17.42
N ILE A 340 -15.10 -23.91 -18.69
CA ILE A 340 -14.90 -25.18 -19.41
C ILE A 340 -13.42 -25.51 -19.49
N ASP A 341 -12.55 -24.55 -19.89
CA ASP A 341 -11.11 -24.76 -20.03
C ASP A 341 -10.50 -25.18 -18.69
N LYS A 342 -10.83 -24.46 -17.62
CA LYS A 342 -10.36 -24.80 -16.27
C LYS A 342 -10.91 -26.15 -15.78
N TYR A 343 -12.17 -26.45 -16.09
CA TYR A 343 -12.75 -27.72 -15.70
C TYR A 343 -12.05 -28.89 -16.40
N LYS A 344 -11.70 -28.73 -17.70
CA LYS A 344 -10.91 -29.71 -18.46
C LYS A 344 -9.50 -29.91 -17.86
N GLU A 345 -8.89 -28.80 -17.41
CA GLU A 345 -7.52 -28.83 -16.87
C GLU A 345 -7.46 -29.46 -15.47
N TYR A 346 -8.41 -29.16 -14.58
CA TYR A 346 -8.30 -29.48 -13.15
C TYR A 346 -9.26 -30.58 -12.66
N VAL A 347 -10.31 -30.88 -13.40
CA VAL A 347 -11.37 -31.79 -12.91
C VAL A 347 -11.57 -33.00 -13.82
N SER A 348 -11.92 -32.81 -15.08
CA SER A 348 -12.20 -33.87 -16.03
C SER A 348 -12.01 -33.41 -17.47
N TYR A 349 -11.30 -34.20 -18.26
CA TYR A 349 -11.13 -33.98 -19.71
C TYR A 349 -12.43 -34.14 -20.49
N ASN A 350 -13.35 -34.97 -19.99
CA ASN A 350 -14.63 -35.26 -20.65
C ASN A 350 -15.67 -34.19 -20.33
N VAL A 351 -15.67 -33.13 -21.14
CA VAL A 351 -16.69 -32.09 -21.10
C VAL A 351 -17.57 -32.23 -22.35
N PRO A 352 -18.90 -32.36 -22.22
CA PRO A 352 -19.81 -32.48 -23.35
C PRO A 352 -19.68 -31.25 -24.27
N GLU A 353 -19.62 -31.45 -25.59
CA GLU A 353 -19.53 -30.35 -26.56
C GLU A 353 -20.70 -29.34 -26.43
N ARG A 354 -21.88 -29.82 -26.04
CA ARG A 354 -23.07 -28.99 -25.91
C ARG A 354 -23.14 -28.16 -24.63
N ILE A 355 -22.25 -28.39 -23.66
CA ILE A 355 -22.32 -27.73 -22.34
C ILE A 355 -22.30 -26.21 -22.43
N HIS A 356 -21.49 -25.66 -23.35
CA HIS A 356 -21.40 -24.23 -23.58
C HIS A 356 -22.77 -23.64 -23.94
N ASP A 357 -23.44 -24.22 -24.97
CA ASP A 357 -24.70 -23.69 -25.48
C ASP A 357 -25.87 -23.93 -24.49
N GLU A 358 -25.80 -25.04 -23.73
CA GLU A 358 -26.79 -25.33 -22.68
C GLU A 358 -26.68 -24.34 -21.51
N VAL A 359 -25.49 -23.94 -21.14
CA VAL A 359 -25.27 -22.94 -20.06
C VAL A 359 -25.69 -21.56 -20.55
N VAL A 360 -25.23 -21.15 -21.73
CA VAL A 360 -25.56 -19.84 -22.31
C VAL A 360 -27.08 -19.70 -22.52
N GLY A 361 -27.71 -20.71 -23.12
CA GLY A 361 -29.14 -20.68 -23.40
C GLY A 361 -30.05 -20.70 -22.14
N ALA A 362 -29.51 -21.08 -20.99
CA ALA A 362 -30.24 -21.10 -19.72
C ALA A 362 -30.17 -19.78 -18.92
N ILE A 363 -29.43 -18.75 -19.45
CA ILE A 363 -29.21 -17.50 -18.74
C ILE A 363 -29.89 -16.34 -19.47
N ASP A 364 -30.93 -15.75 -18.89
CA ASP A 364 -31.47 -14.48 -19.34
C ASP A 364 -30.67 -13.32 -18.73
N VAL A 365 -29.83 -12.65 -19.53
CA VAL A 365 -28.97 -11.55 -19.08
C VAL A 365 -29.74 -10.31 -18.61
N LYS A 366 -31.03 -10.18 -18.97
CA LYS A 366 -31.90 -9.06 -18.58
C LYS A 366 -32.21 -9.06 -17.08
N GLU A 367 -32.28 -10.25 -16.47
CA GLU A 367 -32.60 -10.40 -15.05
C GLU A 367 -31.48 -9.86 -14.12
N TYR A 368 -30.26 -9.67 -14.66
CA TYR A 368 -29.09 -9.34 -13.82
C TYR A 368 -28.67 -7.88 -13.99
N LYS A 369 -28.82 -7.08 -12.93
CA LYS A 369 -28.38 -5.69 -12.89
C LYS A 369 -26.87 -5.54 -12.65
N ASN A 370 -26.22 -6.53 -12.05
CA ASN A 370 -24.78 -6.44 -11.79
C ASN A 370 -24.04 -7.70 -12.27
N MET A 371 -22.75 -7.53 -12.58
CA MET A 371 -21.92 -8.60 -13.13
C MET A 371 -21.54 -9.67 -12.09
N ARG A 372 -21.63 -9.37 -10.79
CA ARG A 372 -21.35 -10.37 -9.74
C ARG A 372 -22.42 -11.43 -9.68
N ASP A 373 -23.69 -11.01 -9.72
CA ASP A 373 -24.84 -11.93 -9.71
C ASP A 373 -24.91 -12.73 -11.00
N LEU A 374 -24.66 -12.09 -12.15
CA LEU A 374 -24.56 -12.78 -13.43
C LEU A 374 -23.45 -13.85 -13.40
N ASN A 375 -22.25 -13.52 -12.91
CA ASN A 375 -21.16 -14.49 -12.81
C ASN A 375 -21.46 -15.62 -11.83
N LYS A 376 -22.19 -15.37 -10.73
CA LYS A 376 -22.68 -16.41 -9.82
C LYS A 376 -23.63 -17.34 -10.56
N LYS A 377 -24.64 -16.79 -11.26
CA LYS A 377 -25.59 -17.59 -12.05
C LYS A 377 -24.89 -18.45 -13.10
N ILE A 378 -23.90 -17.91 -13.81
CA ILE A 378 -23.10 -18.69 -14.79
C ILE A 378 -22.48 -19.93 -14.11
N LYS A 379 -21.86 -19.76 -12.95
CA LYS A 379 -21.24 -20.88 -12.22
C LYS A 379 -22.27 -21.89 -11.74
N ASP A 380 -23.37 -21.42 -11.15
CA ASP A 380 -24.43 -22.28 -10.63
C ASP A 380 -25.07 -23.09 -11.78
N THR A 381 -25.37 -22.45 -12.92
CA THR A 381 -25.91 -23.10 -14.11
C THR A 381 -24.92 -24.11 -14.70
N PHE A 382 -23.62 -23.78 -14.76
CA PHE A 382 -22.60 -24.72 -15.23
C PHE A 382 -22.57 -26.00 -14.38
N VAL A 383 -22.57 -25.86 -13.04
CA VAL A 383 -22.59 -27.00 -12.12
C VAL A 383 -23.88 -27.82 -12.27
N GLU A 384 -25.05 -27.17 -12.45
CA GLU A 384 -26.30 -27.86 -12.69
C GLU A 384 -26.27 -28.69 -13.98
N LYS A 385 -25.74 -28.10 -15.06
CA LYS A 385 -25.73 -28.78 -16.37
C LYS A 385 -24.69 -29.89 -16.42
N ILE A 386 -23.47 -29.68 -15.92
CA ILE A 386 -22.42 -30.68 -15.96
C ILE A 386 -22.74 -31.94 -15.13
N LYS A 387 -23.54 -31.81 -14.05
CA LYS A 387 -23.97 -32.94 -13.24
C LYS A 387 -24.93 -33.92 -13.95
N LYS A 388 -25.47 -33.52 -15.10
CA LYS A 388 -26.39 -34.38 -15.89
C LYS A 388 -25.62 -35.35 -16.80
N TYR A 389 -24.31 -35.17 -16.88
CA TYR A 389 -23.38 -35.98 -17.65
C TYR A 389 -22.44 -36.79 -16.74
#